data_19c348e1954a1ffd060be9d42cf63878
#
_entry.id   19c348e1954a1ffd060be9d42cf63878
#
_cell.length_a   1.000
_cell.length_b   1.000
_cell.length_c   1.000
_cell.angle_alpha   90.00
_cell.angle_beta   90.00
_cell.angle_gamma   90.00
#
_symmetry.space_group_name_H-M   'P 1'
#
loop_
_entity.id
_entity.type
_entity.pdbx_description
1 polymer ?
#
loop_
_entity_poly.entity_id
_entity_poly.type
_entity_poly.pdbx_seq_one_letter_code
_entity_poly.pdbx_strand_id
1 'polypeptide(L)'
;MITQVEKEFVHTRHLEHHKHSNINLVELDSKHPKIALVGNPNVGKSVIFNFLSGLYVDVSNYPGTTVELSTGQYRDYTIYDTPGVYGISAFSTEEIVTRDIVLEADVILNVVDSVHLERDLFLTQHLIDLGKKVSLILNFQDELKRQGIRINTTKLSELLGIPVFQTSAIHKAGLDGLEKAIIEAQTGIIDHKLHTRLHSMLAEIGSQAEALLVLEGDEDLANKHGIQVGIERENVYIERRNRVNSVVNTVLSETKPQAIISSILGRWAVNFWTGIPMLFGVLYLIYLFVGRWVAGDLVNITEKYLGHKMWEPWIRGVISSFIRLDFWLGILFVGEFGILSMTVTYLLFLLLPLVMAFYLVLSLMEDSGYLPRLATLVDRSLNAIGLNGSAVIPLILGFGCVTMATITTRLLGSEREKTIATTILQLAIPCSAQIAVIAALLAGAGFLAMITYSITIFIVLVAVGTILHRLLP
;
A
#
# COMPACT_ATOMS: atom_id res chain seq x y z
N MET A 1 -12.24 -8.52 -47.37
CA MET A 1 -11.24 -7.45 -47.57
C MET A 1 -11.19 -6.45 -46.37
N ILE A 2 -11.84 -6.78 -45.25
CA ILE A 2 -11.87 -5.97 -44.01
C ILE A 2 -11.01 -6.58 -42.87
N THR A 3 -10.54 -7.83 -43.02
CA THR A 3 -9.84 -8.60 -41.98
C THR A 3 -8.32 -8.45 -42.00
N GLN A 4 -7.73 -7.79 -43.00
CA GLN A 4 -6.26 -7.56 -43.04
C GLN A 4 -5.85 -6.18 -42.47
N VAL A 5 -6.73 -5.18 -42.58
CA VAL A 5 -6.44 -3.83 -42.07
C VAL A 5 -6.56 -3.75 -40.53
N GLU A 6 -7.46 -4.53 -39.91
CA GLU A 6 -7.56 -4.61 -38.44
C GLU A 6 -6.36 -5.33 -37.77
N LYS A 7 -5.76 -6.29 -38.46
CA LYS A 7 -4.56 -6.97 -37.92
C LYS A 7 -3.29 -6.12 -37.99
N GLU A 8 -3.18 -5.24 -38.99
CA GLU A 8 -2.07 -4.28 -39.07
C GLU A 8 -2.22 -3.13 -38.05
N PHE A 9 -3.46 -2.69 -37.73
CA PHE A 9 -3.69 -1.63 -36.74
C PHE A 9 -3.51 -2.09 -35.29
N VAL A 10 -3.75 -3.37 -35.00
CA VAL A 10 -3.47 -3.95 -33.67
C VAL A 10 -1.96 -4.22 -33.49
N HIS A 11 -1.27 -4.59 -34.57
CA HIS A 11 0.18 -4.85 -34.51
C HIS A 11 1.01 -3.56 -34.43
N THR A 12 0.54 -2.45 -35.03
CA THR A 12 1.24 -1.16 -34.92
C THR A 12 1.01 -0.46 -33.58
N ARG A 13 -0.12 -0.66 -32.88
CA ARG A 13 -0.31 -0.12 -31.52
C ARG A 13 0.50 -0.85 -30.46
N HIS A 14 0.78 -2.15 -30.62
CA HIS A 14 1.69 -2.87 -29.74
C HIS A 14 3.17 -2.51 -29.98
N LEU A 15 3.53 -2.02 -31.18
CA LEU A 15 4.91 -1.66 -31.52
C LEU A 15 5.29 -0.23 -31.09
N GLU A 16 4.34 0.66 -30.82
CA GLU A 16 4.66 2.01 -30.32
C GLU A 16 4.89 2.07 -28.80
N HIS A 17 4.44 1.09 -28.01
CA HIS A 17 4.77 0.98 -26.60
C HIS A 17 6.10 0.22 -26.32
N HIS A 18 6.71 -0.42 -27.33
CA HIS A 18 7.96 -1.18 -27.19
C HIS A 18 9.19 -0.49 -27.79
N LYS A 19 9.18 0.83 -28.01
CA LYS A 19 10.38 1.59 -28.42
C LYS A 19 11.23 2.11 -27.25
N HIS A 20 11.21 1.42 -26.09
CA HIS A 20 12.15 1.70 -25.00
C HIS A 20 13.29 0.66 -24.86
N SER A 21 13.57 -0.11 -25.90
CA SER A 21 14.66 -1.09 -25.90
C SER A 21 15.98 -0.51 -26.40
N ASN A 22 16.38 0.64 -25.92
CA ASN A 22 17.78 1.11 -25.86
C ASN A 22 17.87 2.15 -24.74
N ILE A 23 17.46 1.77 -23.53
CA ILE A 23 17.95 2.47 -22.35
C ILE A 23 19.42 2.07 -22.28
N ASN A 24 20.31 2.94 -22.80
CA ASN A 24 21.67 2.91 -22.35
C ASN A 24 21.57 2.95 -20.83
N LEU A 25 21.89 1.83 -20.17
CA LEU A 25 22.17 1.80 -18.74
C LEU A 25 23.00 3.04 -18.51
N VAL A 26 22.55 3.95 -17.66
CA VAL A 26 23.35 5.09 -17.27
C VAL A 26 24.70 4.47 -16.95
N GLU A 27 25.76 4.93 -17.59
CA GLU A 27 27.09 4.66 -17.09
C GLU A 27 27.16 5.27 -15.69
N LEU A 28 26.62 4.52 -14.73
CA LEU A 28 26.76 4.80 -13.31
C LEU A 28 28.26 4.78 -13.09
N ASP A 29 28.77 5.84 -12.52
CA ASP A 29 30.22 6.14 -12.43
C ASP A 29 31.07 4.86 -12.20
N SER A 30 31.81 4.43 -13.20
CA SER A 30 32.51 3.15 -13.24
C SER A 30 33.77 3.13 -12.37
N LYS A 31 34.07 4.24 -11.67
CA LYS A 31 35.35 4.41 -10.95
C LYS A 31 35.31 3.93 -9.50
N HIS A 32 34.12 3.87 -8.88
CA HIS A 32 34.00 3.53 -7.47
C HIS A 32 33.03 2.34 -7.27
N PRO A 33 33.30 1.47 -6.28
CA PRO A 33 32.35 0.39 -5.95
C PRO A 33 31.00 0.98 -5.50
N LYS A 34 29.90 0.29 -5.87
CA LYS A 34 28.53 0.77 -5.75
C LYS A 34 27.82 0.14 -4.57
N ILE A 35 27.17 0.96 -3.75
CA ILE A 35 26.31 0.53 -2.65
C ILE A 35 24.88 0.90 -3.00
N ALA A 36 23.94 -0.06 -2.95
CA ALA A 36 22.53 0.19 -3.06
C ALA A 36 21.84 0.11 -1.68
N LEU A 37 21.12 1.16 -1.30
CA LEU A 37 20.19 1.14 -0.18
C LEU A 37 18.83 0.65 -0.68
N VAL A 38 18.43 -0.54 -0.27
CA VAL A 38 17.21 -1.20 -0.73
C VAL A 38 16.29 -1.50 0.45
N GLY A 39 14.99 -1.39 0.27
CA GLY A 39 14.01 -1.72 1.31
C GLY A 39 12.62 -1.23 0.97
N ASN A 40 11.64 -1.67 1.74
CA ASN A 40 10.25 -1.32 1.57
C ASN A 40 10.02 0.21 1.71
N PRO A 41 8.88 0.73 1.26
CA PRO A 41 8.51 2.12 1.56
C PRO A 41 8.47 2.38 3.07
N ASN A 42 8.88 3.58 3.48
CA ASN A 42 8.82 4.08 4.86
C ASN A 42 9.68 3.33 5.91
N VAL A 43 10.65 2.51 5.51
CA VAL A 43 11.56 1.82 6.44
C VAL A 43 12.71 2.69 6.95
N GLY A 44 12.83 3.94 6.47
CA GLY A 44 13.86 4.90 6.90
C GLY A 44 15.13 4.88 6.05
N LYS A 45 15.08 4.39 4.79
CA LYS A 45 16.23 4.39 3.85
C LYS A 45 16.86 5.76 3.70
N SER A 46 16.08 6.78 3.35
CA SER A 46 16.59 8.14 3.09
C SER A 46 17.22 8.80 4.31
N VAL A 47 16.82 8.41 5.53
CA VAL A 47 17.50 8.88 6.75
C VAL A 47 18.89 8.26 6.87
N ILE A 48 19.02 6.97 6.58
CA ILE A 48 20.30 6.25 6.56
C ILE A 48 21.19 6.76 5.41
N PHE A 49 20.60 7.01 4.23
CA PHE A 49 21.28 7.60 3.09
C PHE A 49 21.87 8.98 3.43
N ASN A 50 21.08 9.88 4.01
CA ASN A 50 21.54 11.20 4.40
C ASN A 50 22.64 11.15 5.48
N PHE A 51 22.60 10.15 6.35
CA PHE A 51 23.67 9.96 7.33
C PHE A 51 24.99 9.52 6.67
N LEU A 52 24.95 8.62 5.69
CA LEU A 52 26.12 8.13 4.99
C LEU A 52 26.67 9.16 3.97
N SER A 53 25.82 9.77 3.14
CA SER A 53 26.21 10.71 2.08
C SER A 53 26.59 12.10 2.60
N GLY A 54 26.16 12.46 3.83
CA GLY A 54 26.41 13.77 4.37
C GLY A 54 25.66 14.87 3.62
N LEU A 55 26.39 15.96 3.25
CA LEU A 55 25.81 17.15 2.59
C LEU A 55 25.83 17.06 1.05
N TYR A 56 26.49 16.07 0.48
CA TYR A 56 26.63 15.92 -0.98
C TYR A 56 25.67 14.87 -1.52
N VAL A 57 24.49 15.34 -1.93
CA VAL A 57 23.45 14.53 -2.55
C VAL A 57 23.16 15.08 -3.93
N ASP A 58 23.27 14.25 -4.94
CA ASP A 58 22.81 14.56 -6.29
C ASP A 58 21.45 13.86 -6.50
N VAL A 59 20.46 14.62 -6.94
CA VAL A 59 19.11 14.11 -7.21
C VAL A 59 18.86 14.27 -8.70
N SER A 60 18.66 13.17 -9.38
CA SER A 60 18.34 13.13 -10.81
C SER A 60 17.20 12.16 -11.08
N ASN A 61 16.48 12.39 -12.18
CA ASN A 61 15.51 11.39 -12.63
C ASN A 61 16.27 10.24 -13.30
N TYR A 62 15.85 9.01 -12.99
CA TYR A 62 16.37 7.84 -13.68
C TYR A 62 15.99 7.93 -15.17
N PRO A 63 16.95 7.72 -16.10
CA PRO A 63 16.72 7.93 -17.52
C PRO A 63 15.50 7.20 -18.06
N GLY A 64 14.66 7.93 -18.79
CA GLY A 64 13.43 7.42 -19.38
C GLY A 64 12.27 7.27 -18.40
N THR A 65 12.41 7.73 -17.14
CA THR A 65 11.37 7.65 -16.11
C THR A 65 11.17 8.99 -15.38
N THR A 66 10.09 9.07 -14.60
CA THR A 66 9.83 10.18 -13.67
C THR A 66 10.30 9.87 -12.24
N VAL A 67 10.98 8.74 -12.05
CA VAL A 67 11.44 8.29 -10.72
C VAL A 67 12.72 9.03 -10.36
N GLU A 68 12.70 9.69 -9.21
CA GLU A 68 13.86 10.37 -8.65
C GLU A 68 14.83 9.36 -8.04
N LEU A 69 16.09 9.47 -8.39
CA LEU A 69 17.18 8.69 -7.82
C LEU A 69 18.15 9.64 -7.11
N SER A 70 18.36 9.40 -5.83
CA SER A 70 19.36 10.13 -5.05
C SER A 70 20.67 9.38 -5.00
N THR A 71 21.76 10.05 -5.38
CA THR A 71 23.11 9.51 -5.34
C THR A 71 24.00 10.32 -4.42
N GLY A 72 24.93 9.66 -3.75
CA GLY A 72 25.86 10.29 -2.83
C GLY A 72 27.18 9.54 -2.78
N GLN A 73 28.19 10.14 -2.16
CA GLN A 73 29.49 9.50 -1.95
C GLN A 73 29.72 9.21 -0.48
N TYR A 74 30.23 8.02 -0.19
CA TYR A 74 30.69 7.62 1.14
C TYR A 74 32.09 7.00 1.02
N ARG A 75 33.14 7.76 1.39
CA ARG A 75 34.53 7.40 1.16
C ARG A 75 34.79 7.06 -0.32
N ASP A 76 35.21 5.83 -0.61
CA ASP A 76 35.50 5.35 -1.96
C ASP A 76 34.30 4.67 -2.64
N TYR A 77 33.08 4.78 -2.03
CA TYR A 77 31.85 4.17 -2.54
C TYR A 77 30.88 5.20 -3.08
N THR A 78 30.21 4.87 -4.17
CA THR A 78 29.02 5.60 -4.62
C THR A 78 27.77 4.92 -4.03
N ILE A 79 26.94 5.68 -3.33
CA ILE A 79 25.70 5.19 -2.69
C ILE A 79 24.49 5.64 -3.49
N TYR A 80 23.56 4.73 -3.69
CA TYR A 80 22.28 4.94 -4.35
C TYR A 80 21.12 4.73 -3.35
N ASP A 81 20.24 5.75 -3.16
CA ASP A 81 18.97 5.59 -2.43
C ASP A 81 17.91 5.13 -3.43
N THR A 82 17.58 3.85 -3.41
CA THR A 82 16.59 3.30 -4.35
C THR A 82 15.17 3.64 -3.93
N PRO A 83 14.22 3.69 -4.86
CA PRO A 83 12.80 3.75 -4.52
C PRO A 83 12.40 2.63 -3.55
N GLY A 84 11.37 2.88 -2.73
CA GLY A 84 10.83 1.86 -1.82
C GLY A 84 10.03 0.82 -2.59
N VAL A 85 10.46 -0.45 -2.54
CA VAL A 85 9.83 -1.55 -3.27
C VAL A 85 9.58 -2.74 -2.36
N TYR A 86 8.57 -3.55 -2.69
CA TYR A 86 8.27 -4.79 -1.97
C TYR A 86 8.91 -6.04 -2.59
N GLY A 87 9.44 -5.91 -3.79
CA GLY A 87 10.13 -6.97 -4.54
C GLY A 87 11.02 -6.40 -5.63
N ILE A 88 11.87 -7.23 -6.20
CA ILE A 88 12.70 -6.88 -7.35
C ILE A 88 12.09 -7.55 -8.58
N SER A 89 11.20 -6.86 -9.25
CA SER A 89 10.50 -7.36 -10.44
C SER A 89 10.25 -6.22 -11.42
N ALA A 90 9.91 -6.53 -12.67
CA ALA A 90 9.77 -5.53 -13.73
C ALA A 90 8.31 -5.03 -13.92
N PHE A 91 7.54 -4.89 -12.83
CA PHE A 91 6.11 -4.54 -12.94
C PHE A 91 5.79 -3.06 -12.72
N SER A 92 6.55 -2.38 -11.88
CA SER A 92 6.43 -0.94 -11.71
C SER A 92 7.71 -0.24 -12.13
N THR A 93 7.61 1.05 -12.45
CA THR A 93 8.79 1.84 -12.82
C THR A 93 9.81 1.89 -11.68
N GLU A 94 9.34 1.97 -10.43
CA GLU A 94 10.19 1.97 -9.24
C GLU A 94 10.90 0.62 -9.06
N GLU A 95 10.23 -0.50 -9.35
CA GLU A 95 10.84 -1.83 -9.29
C GLU A 95 11.89 -2.02 -10.38
N ILE A 96 11.63 -1.54 -11.60
CA ILE A 96 12.60 -1.57 -12.72
C ILE A 96 13.88 -0.79 -12.34
N VAL A 97 13.72 0.44 -11.85
CA VAL A 97 14.86 1.26 -11.41
C VAL A 97 15.64 0.56 -10.30
N THR A 98 14.93 0.02 -9.31
CA THR A 98 15.58 -0.70 -8.20
C THR A 98 16.27 -1.98 -8.68
N ARG A 99 15.66 -2.74 -9.60
CA ARG A 99 16.23 -3.92 -10.24
C ARG A 99 17.57 -3.60 -10.89
N ASP A 100 17.59 -2.58 -11.74
CA ASP A 100 18.78 -2.22 -12.51
C ASP A 100 19.93 -1.79 -11.58
N ILE A 101 19.64 -1.01 -10.55
CA ILE A 101 20.64 -0.61 -9.54
C ILE A 101 21.13 -1.83 -8.73
N VAL A 102 20.23 -2.73 -8.32
CA VAL A 102 20.59 -3.95 -7.59
C VAL A 102 21.47 -4.87 -8.44
N LEU A 103 21.18 -4.98 -9.74
CA LEU A 103 22.02 -5.80 -10.64
C LEU A 103 23.45 -5.29 -10.75
N GLU A 104 23.64 -3.97 -10.70
CA GLU A 104 24.97 -3.34 -10.80
C GLU A 104 25.68 -3.15 -9.45
N ALA A 105 24.96 -3.20 -8.33
CA ALA A 105 25.52 -2.96 -7.01
C ALA A 105 26.51 -4.06 -6.58
N ASP A 106 27.63 -3.65 -5.99
CA ASP A 106 28.63 -4.52 -5.36
C ASP A 106 28.19 -4.96 -3.97
N VAL A 107 27.52 -4.05 -3.22
CA VAL A 107 27.03 -4.27 -1.87
C VAL A 107 25.59 -3.71 -1.76
N ILE A 108 24.74 -4.45 -1.09
CA ILE A 108 23.37 -4.04 -0.79
C ILE A 108 23.21 -3.88 0.72
N LEU A 109 22.82 -2.68 1.14
CA LEU A 109 22.32 -2.43 2.49
C LEU A 109 20.79 -2.51 2.47
N ASN A 110 20.27 -3.63 2.92
CA ASN A 110 18.83 -3.85 2.96
C ASN A 110 18.25 -3.32 4.28
N VAL A 111 17.50 -2.23 4.20
CA VAL A 111 16.85 -1.58 5.34
C VAL A 111 15.47 -2.15 5.56
N VAL A 112 15.22 -2.64 6.77
CA VAL A 112 14.02 -3.38 7.15
C VAL A 112 13.39 -2.74 8.40
N ASP A 113 12.08 -2.64 8.41
CA ASP A 113 11.31 -2.27 9.58
C ASP A 113 11.25 -3.46 10.55
N SER A 114 11.91 -3.31 11.70
CA SER A 114 11.97 -4.37 12.73
C SER A 114 10.60 -4.74 13.29
N VAL A 115 9.64 -3.83 13.27
CA VAL A 115 8.27 -4.07 13.75
C VAL A 115 7.48 -4.95 12.77
N HIS A 116 7.74 -4.76 11.47
CA HIS A 116 7.07 -5.48 10.39
C HIS A 116 8.01 -6.49 9.70
N LEU A 117 8.81 -7.20 10.50
CA LEU A 117 9.87 -8.09 10.04
C LEU A 117 9.38 -9.13 9.02
N GLU A 118 8.21 -9.74 9.22
CA GLU A 118 7.63 -10.75 8.32
C GLU A 118 7.39 -10.22 6.90
N ARG A 119 6.92 -8.98 6.81
CA ARG A 119 6.67 -8.34 5.52
C ARG A 119 7.99 -8.03 4.80
N ASP A 120 8.92 -7.44 5.52
CA ASP A 120 10.12 -6.83 4.93
C ASP A 120 11.23 -7.85 4.64
N LEU A 121 11.31 -8.96 5.41
CA LEU A 121 12.23 -10.06 5.13
C LEU A 121 11.97 -10.75 3.79
N PHE A 122 10.79 -10.59 3.20
CA PHE A 122 10.51 -11.12 1.87
C PHE A 122 11.46 -10.53 0.82
N LEU A 123 11.66 -9.20 0.86
CA LEU A 123 12.62 -8.53 -0.01
C LEU A 123 14.06 -8.94 0.32
N THR A 124 14.40 -9.07 1.60
CA THR A 124 15.72 -9.59 2.04
C THR A 124 16.01 -10.96 1.41
N GLN A 125 15.04 -11.88 1.51
CA GLN A 125 15.20 -13.21 0.95
C GLN A 125 15.30 -13.19 -0.58
N HIS A 126 14.61 -12.27 -1.24
CA HIS A 126 14.73 -12.07 -2.69
C HIS A 126 16.15 -11.62 -3.07
N LEU A 127 16.73 -10.65 -2.35
CA LEU A 127 18.10 -10.19 -2.57
C LEU A 127 19.14 -11.30 -2.36
N ILE A 128 18.91 -12.17 -1.35
CA ILE A 128 19.74 -13.36 -1.12
C ILE A 128 19.62 -14.36 -2.28
N ASP A 129 18.39 -14.64 -2.73
CA ASP A 129 18.11 -15.55 -3.86
C ASP A 129 18.77 -15.04 -5.17
N LEU A 130 18.91 -13.72 -5.35
CA LEU A 130 19.65 -13.09 -6.44
C LEU A 130 21.19 -13.31 -6.34
N GLY A 131 21.69 -13.84 -5.22
CA GLY A 131 23.13 -14.07 -5.01
C GLY A 131 23.95 -12.81 -4.78
N LYS A 132 23.32 -11.72 -4.35
CA LYS A 132 24.00 -10.44 -4.07
C LYS A 132 24.61 -10.43 -2.66
N LYS A 133 25.67 -9.61 -2.48
CA LYS A 133 26.24 -9.35 -1.15
C LYS A 133 25.32 -8.40 -0.39
N VAL A 134 24.71 -8.90 0.68
CA VAL A 134 23.69 -8.18 1.45
C VAL A 134 24.10 -8.06 2.92
N SER A 135 23.82 -6.91 3.51
CA SER A 135 23.79 -6.70 4.95
C SER A 135 22.39 -6.23 5.36
N LEU A 136 21.84 -6.82 6.40
CA LEU A 136 20.51 -6.52 6.91
C LEU A 136 20.57 -5.44 7.99
N ILE A 137 19.88 -4.32 7.76
CA ILE A 137 19.78 -3.20 8.70
C ILE A 137 18.39 -3.18 9.30
N LEU A 138 18.26 -3.64 10.55
CA LEU A 138 17.01 -3.63 11.32
C LEU A 138 16.80 -2.25 11.94
N ASN A 139 16.00 -1.42 11.29
CA ASN A 139 15.65 -0.08 11.79
C ASN A 139 14.44 -0.12 12.74
N PHE A 140 14.12 1.00 13.41
CA PHE A 140 13.04 1.16 14.39
C PHE A 140 13.19 0.29 15.65
N GLN A 141 14.42 0.11 16.14
CA GLN A 141 14.69 -0.65 17.37
C GLN A 141 14.05 -0.04 18.62
N ASP A 142 13.85 1.26 18.65
CA ASP A 142 13.13 1.98 19.69
C ASP A 142 11.66 1.58 19.74
N GLU A 143 11.00 1.52 18.57
CA GLU A 143 9.60 1.12 18.47
C GLU A 143 9.40 -0.37 18.78
N LEU A 144 10.31 -1.23 18.32
CA LEU A 144 10.32 -2.64 18.64
C LEU A 144 10.35 -2.88 20.17
N LYS A 145 11.21 -2.13 20.89
CA LYS A 145 11.30 -2.18 22.35
C LYS A 145 10.03 -1.68 23.03
N ARG A 146 9.42 -0.62 22.51
CA ARG A 146 8.14 -0.09 23.04
C ARG A 146 7.03 -1.12 22.93
N GLN A 147 6.95 -1.83 21.82
CA GLN A 147 5.95 -2.88 21.61
C GLN A 147 6.25 -4.18 22.39
N GLY A 148 7.44 -4.32 22.96
CA GLY A 148 7.85 -5.50 23.74
C GLY A 148 8.14 -6.72 22.89
N ILE A 149 8.51 -6.50 21.64
CA ILE A 149 8.95 -7.52 20.71
C ILE A 149 10.49 -7.61 20.81
N ARG A 150 11.02 -8.81 20.71
CA ARG A 150 12.47 -9.06 20.64
C ARG A 150 12.80 -9.91 19.43
N ILE A 151 13.84 -9.51 18.71
CA ILE A 151 14.40 -10.26 17.59
C ILE A 151 15.74 -10.84 18.03
N ASN A 152 15.90 -12.15 17.87
CA ASN A 152 17.21 -12.79 18.05
C ASN A 152 18.05 -12.57 16.78
N THR A 153 18.86 -11.52 16.80
CA THR A 153 19.68 -11.11 15.63
C THR A 153 20.77 -12.09 15.29
N THR A 154 21.35 -12.75 16.29
CA THR A 154 22.36 -13.80 16.08
C THR A 154 21.75 -14.96 15.30
N LYS A 155 20.59 -15.44 15.76
CA LYS A 155 19.87 -16.53 15.08
C LYS A 155 19.37 -16.12 13.68
N LEU A 156 18.92 -14.86 13.53
CA LEU A 156 18.53 -14.31 12.23
C LEU A 156 19.71 -14.30 11.26
N SER A 157 20.87 -13.84 11.71
CA SER A 157 22.10 -13.84 10.91
C SER A 157 22.54 -15.24 10.50
N GLU A 158 22.46 -16.22 11.42
CA GLU A 158 22.75 -17.61 11.13
C GLU A 158 21.80 -18.22 10.08
N LEU A 159 20.48 -17.95 10.19
CA LEU A 159 19.48 -18.53 9.31
C LEU A 159 19.51 -17.92 7.90
N LEU A 160 19.83 -16.63 7.78
CA LEU A 160 19.93 -15.95 6.51
C LEU A 160 21.33 -16.06 5.87
N GLY A 161 22.36 -16.31 6.68
CA GLY A 161 23.78 -16.31 6.26
C GLY A 161 24.31 -14.93 5.91
N ILE A 162 23.71 -13.85 6.46
CA ILE A 162 24.13 -12.47 6.23
C ILE A 162 24.30 -11.73 7.56
N PRO A 163 25.14 -10.71 7.65
CA PRO A 163 25.30 -9.91 8.85
C PRO A 163 24.04 -9.05 9.10
N VAL A 164 23.68 -8.90 10.39
CA VAL A 164 22.48 -8.19 10.85
C VAL A 164 22.89 -7.08 11.81
N PHE A 165 22.52 -5.85 11.50
CA PHE A 165 22.79 -4.66 12.30
C PHE A 165 21.50 -4.03 12.79
N GLN A 166 21.51 -3.53 14.02
CA GLN A 166 20.35 -2.87 14.63
C GLN A 166 20.54 -1.36 14.63
N THR A 167 19.53 -0.61 14.17
CA THR A 167 19.56 0.85 14.14
C THR A 167 18.25 1.45 14.62
N SER A 168 18.34 2.69 15.11
CA SER A 168 17.22 3.61 15.27
C SER A 168 17.64 4.92 14.58
N ALA A 169 17.33 5.02 13.30
CA ALA A 169 17.83 6.09 12.44
C ALA A 169 17.41 7.49 12.93
N ILE A 170 16.18 7.64 13.46
CA ILE A 170 15.67 8.89 14.03
C ILE A 170 16.51 9.32 15.24
N HIS A 171 16.92 8.39 16.08
CA HIS A 171 17.75 8.67 17.26
C HIS A 171 19.26 8.58 17.00
N LYS A 172 19.65 8.37 15.75
CA LYS A 172 21.05 8.18 15.32
C LYS A 172 21.77 7.05 16.08
N ALA A 173 21.05 6.09 16.65
CA ALA A 173 21.63 4.99 17.40
C ALA A 173 21.96 3.82 16.46
N GLY A 174 23.16 3.24 16.61
CA GLY A 174 23.62 2.11 15.82
C GLY A 174 24.10 2.46 14.40
N LEU A 175 24.07 3.73 13.99
CA LEU A 175 24.52 4.14 12.66
C LEU A 175 26.03 4.01 12.46
N ASP A 176 26.83 4.07 13.53
CA ASP A 176 28.26 3.83 13.48
C ASP A 176 28.60 2.41 13.01
N GLY A 177 27.67 1.47 13.12
CA GLY A 177 27.79 0.11 12.64
C GLY A 177 27.68 -0.04 11.10
N LEU A 178 27.21 0.98 10.38
CA LEU A 178 26.98 0.90 8.95
C LEU A 178 28.26 0.69 8.12
N GLU A 179 29.39 1.20 8.59
CA GLU A 179 30.69 0.93 7.96
C GLU A 179 31.03 -0.56 7.98
N LYS A 180 30.81 -1.22 9.12
CA LYS A 180 30.98 -2.67 9.24
C LYS A 180 29.97 -3.41 8.38
N ALA A 181 28.74 -2.91 8.29
CA ALA A 181 27.71 -3.50 7.42
C ALA A 181 28.13 -3.51 5.94
N ILE A 182 28.82 -2.48 5.46
CA ILE A 182 29.33 -2.43 4.10
C ILE A 182 30.48 -3.47 3.91
N ILE A 183 31.40 -3.53 4.84
CA ILE A 183 32.61 -4.39 4.74
C ILE A 183 32.25 -5.88 4.92
N GLU A 184 31.33 -6.19 5.84
CA GLU A 184 30.97 -7.55 6.20
C GLU A 184 29.84 -8.13 5.33
N ALA A 185 29.34 -7.39 4.34
CA ALA A 185 28.25 -7.85 3.46
C ALA A 185 28.61 -9.18 2.77
N GLN A 186 27.70 -10.14 2.83
CA GLN A 186 27.92 -11.50 2.34
C GLN A 186 26.74 -11.96 1.44
N THR A 187 27.03 -12.92 0.59
CA THR A 187 26.00 -13.70 -0.10
C THR A 187 25.39 -14.66 0.90
N GLY A 188 24.06 -14.54 1.13
CA GLY A 188 23.39 -15.37 2.12
C GLY A 188 23.18 -16.82 1.69
N ILE A 189 22.45 -17.57 2.49
CA ILE A 189 22.13 -18.98 2.26
C ILE A 189 21.06 -19.08 1.16
N ILE A 190 21.44 -19.61 0.02
CA ILE A 190 20.55 -19.84 -1.11
C ILE A 190 19.86 -21.20 -0.97
N ASP A 191 18.58 -21.27 -1.35
CA ASP A 191 17.84 -22.52 -1.37
C ASP A 191 18.40 -23.48 -2.42
N HIS A 192 18.74 -24.67 -2.00
CA HIS A 192 19.29 -25.72 -2.88
C HIS A 192 18.32 -26.11 -4.02
N LYS A 193 17.02 -26.10 -3.76
CA LYS A 193 16.00 -26.40 -4.79
C LYS A 193 15.95 -25.30 -5.84
N LEU A 194 15.99 -24.04 -5.41
CA LEU A 194 16.03 -22.90 -6.32
C LEU A 194 17.33 -22.93 -7.16
N HIS A 195 18.45 -23.18 -6.53
CA HIS A 195 19.75 -23.29 -7.24
C HIS A 195 19.75 -24.38 -8.30
N THR A 196 19.16 -25.53 -8.02
CA THR A 196 19.04 -26.64 -9.00
C THR A 196 18.17 -26.23 -10.20
N ARG A 197 17.10 -25.48 -9.98
CA ARG A 197 16.23 -24.97 -11.07
C ARG A 197 16.94 -23.93 -11.93
N LEU A 198 17.76 -23.08 -11.32
CA LEU A 198 18.54 -22.07 -12.04
C LEU A 198 19.72 -22.66 -12.84
N HIS A 199 20.16 -23.88 -12.53
CA HIS A 199 21.41 -24.45 -13.07
C HIS A 199 21.45 -24.48 -14.60
N SER A 200 20.34 -24.81 -15.26
CA SER A 200 20.28 -24.82 -16.73
C SER A 200 20.38 -23.41 -17.32
N MET A 201 19.72 -22.43 -16.70
CA MET A 201 19.72 -21.03 -17.15
C MET A 201 21.04 -20.32 -16.83
N LEU A 202 21.73 -20.71 -15.77
CA LEU A 202 23.03 -20.16 -15.39
C LEU A 202 24.10 -20.43 -16.45
N ALA A 203 24.03 -21.57 -17.17
CA ALA A 203 24.95 -21.89 -18.23
C ALA A 203 24.81 -20.97 -19.46
N GLU A 204 23.61 -20.41 -19.68
CA GLU A 204 23.32 -19.53 -20.82
C GLU A 204 23.46 -18.05 -20.45
N ILE A 205 23.03 -17.66 -19.25
CA ILE A 205 22.96 -16.25 -18.81
C ILE A 205 24.28 -15.82 -18.12
N GLY A 206 24.92 -16.73 -17.39
CA GLY A 206 26.16 -16.44 -16.65
C GLY A 206 25.99 -15.64 -15.35
N SER A 207 24.78 -15.15 -15.04
CA SER A 207 24.44 -14.38 -13.84
C SER A 207 23.28 -15.00 -13.11
N GLN A 208 23.44 -15.34 -11.81
CA GLN A 208 22.37 -15.88 -10.98
C GLN A 208 21.20 -14.89 -10.82
N ALA A 209 21.52 -13.62 -10.65
CA ALA A 209 20.50 -12.58 -10.48
C ALA A 209 19.62 -12.47 -11.74
N GLU A 210 20.22 -12.37 -12.91
CA GLU A 210 19.46 -12.29 -14.16
C GLU A 210 18.71 -13.58 -14.46
N ALA A 211 19.31 -14.77 -14.18
CA ALA A 211 18.65 -16.05 -14.36
C ALA A 211 17.39 -16.19 -13.48
N LEU A 212 17.45 -15.75 -12.22
CA LEU A 212 16.29 -15.76 -11.33
C LEU A 212 15.18 -14.83 -11.82
N LEU A 213 15.53 -13.62 -12.24
CA LEU A 213 14.55 -12.65 -12.74
C LEU A 213 13.88 -13.13 -14.03
N VAL A 214 14.64 -13.73 -14.95
CA VAL A 214 14.07 -14.35 -16.16
C VAL A 214 13.12 -15.52 -15.78
N LEU A 215 13.50 -16.36 -14.82
CA LEU A 215 12.63 -17.43 -14.30
C LEU A 215 11.32 -16.91 -13.69
N GLU A 216 11.39 -15.75 -13.03
CA GLU A 216 10.24 -15.05 -12.44
C GLU A 216 9.44 -14.23 -13.44
N GLY A 217 9.82 -14.19 -14.72
CA GLY A 217 9.03 -13.58 -15.78
C GLY A 217 9.47 -12.18 -16.23
N ASP A 218 10.73 -11.81 -16.03
CA ASP A 218 11.28 -10.55 -16.55
C ASP A 218 11.51 -10.64 -18.06
N GLU A 219 10.64 -9.94 -18.81
CA GLU A 219 10.67 -9.93 -20.28
C GLU A 219 11.87 -9.18 -20.83
N ASP A 220 12.30 -8.10 -20.20
CA ASP A 220 13.43 -7.28 -20.66
C ASP A 220 14.72 -8.08 -20.63
N LEU A 221 14.97 -8.76 -19.51
CA LEU A 221 16.16 -9.61 -19.34
C LEU A 221 16.09 -10.87 -20.21
N ALA A 222 14.91 -11.47 -20.38
CA ALA A 222 14.72 -12.61 -21.27
C ALA A 222 15.05 -12.23 -22.73
N ASN A 223 14.57 -11.07 -23.19
CA ASN A 223 14.86 -10.53 -24.52
C ASN A 223 16.34 -10.19 -24.70
N LYS A 224 16.99 -9.62 -23.65
CA LYS A 224 18.43 -9.31 -23.65
C LYS A 224 19.29 -10.55 -23.93
N HIS A 225 18.88 -11.71 -23.37
CA HIS A 225 19.61 -12.98 -23.52
C HIS A 225 19.07 -13.88 -24.64
N GLY A 226 17.98 -13.51 -25.30
CA GLY A 226 17.34 -14.31 -26.35
C GLY A 226 16.71 -15.61 -25.85
N ILE A 227 16.26 -15.64 -24.58
CA ILE A 227 15.70 -16.81 -23.90
C ILE A 227 14.19 -16.62 -23.70
N GLN A 228 13.47 -17.73 -23.58
CA GLN A 228 12.03 -17.66 -23.27
C GLN A 228 11.80 -17.17 -21.84
N VAL A 229 10.79 -16.34 -21.69
CA VAL A 229 10.32 -15.84 -20.38
C VAL A 229 9.85 -17.00 -19.50
N GLY A 230 10.34 -17.05 -18.27
CA GLY A 230 9.94 -18.04 -17.28
C GLY A 230 8.51 -17.78 -16.76
N ILE A 231 7.87 -18.83 -16.28
CA ILE A 231 6.50 -18.81 -15.73
C ILE A 231 6.44 -19.31 -14.27
N GLU A 232 7.58 -19.44 -13.61
CA GLU A 232 7.66 -20.05 -12.27
C GLU A 232 7.53 -19.05 -11.11
N ARG A 233 7.17 -17.81 -11.39
CA ARG A 233 7.07 -16.74 -10.39
C ARG A 233 6.23 -17.12 -9.18
N GLU A 234 5.04 -17.67 -9.38
CA GLU A 234 4.13 -18.01 -8.29
C GLU A 234 4.73 -19.07 -7.37
N ASN A 235 5.35 -20.10 -7.93
CA ASN A 235 5.99 -21.16 -7.16
C ASN A 235 7.16 -20.63 -6.34
N VAL A 236 8.04 -19.84 -6.95
CA VAL A 236 9.20 -19.23 -6.29
C VAL A 236 8.73 -18.27 -5.18
N TYR A 237 7.67 -17.49 -5.42
CA TYR A 237 7.08 -16.59 -4.42
C TYR A 237 6.55 -17.35 -3.20
N ILE A 238 5.78 -18.42 -3.41
CA ILE A 238 5.23 -19.26 -2.33
C ILE A 238 6.35 -19.90 -1.51
N GLU A 239 7.35 -20.46 -2.15
CA GLU A 239 8.49 -21.07 -1.47
C GLU A 239 9.29 -20.04 -0.66
N ARG A 240 9.55 -18.86 -1.22
CA ARG A 240 10.20 -17.74 -0.54
C ARG A 240 9.41 -17.28 0.68
N ARG A 241 8.08 -17.13 0.55
CA ARG A 241 7.19 -16.78 1.65
C ARG A 241 7.23 -17.80 2.78
N ASN A 242 7.22 -19.10 2.45
CA ASN A 242 7.29 -20.16 3.45
C ASN A 242 8.64 -20.15 4.20
N ARG A 243 9.75 -19.88 3.51
CA ARG A 243 11.06 -19.70 4.15
C ARG A 243 11.06 -18.52 5.11
N VAL A 244 10.57 -17.36 4.68
CA VAL A 244 10.45 -16.16 5.52
C VAL A 244 9.64 -16.45 6.77
N ASN A 245 8.46 -17.07 6.63
CA ASN A 245 7.61 -17.40 7.77
C ASN A 245 8.30 -18.34 8.75
N SER A 246 9.07 -19.32 8.28
CA SER A 246 9.87 -20.21 9.13
C SER A 246 10.94 -19.45 9.91
N VAL A 247 11.67 -18.54 9.24
CA VAL A 247 12.70 -17.71 9.89
C VAL A 247 12.07 -16.82 10.95
N VAL A 248 11.01 -16.09 10.62
CA VAL A 248 10.33 -15.16 11.52
C VAL A 248 9.81 -15.87 12.76
N ASN A 249 9.14 -17.02 12.60
CA ASN A 249 8.66 -17.82 13.73
C ASN A 249 9.78 -18.33 14.66
N THR A 250 11.00 -18.45 14.14
CA THR A 250 12.15 -18.93 14.91
C THR A 250 12.85 -17.80 15.68
N VAL A 251 12.85 -16.57 15.12
CA VAL A 251 13.64 -15.47 15.66
C VAL A 251 12.85 -14.45 16.49
N LEU A 252 11.52 -14.37 16.26
CA LEU A 252 10.66 -13.46 17.00
C LEU A 252 10.24 -14.04 18.34
N SER A 253 10.34 -13.22 19.39
CA SER A 253 9.80 -13.51 20.72
C SER A 253 9.05 -12.30 21.26
N GLU A 254 7.82 -12.52 21.70
CA GLU A 254 6.96 -11.50 22.29
C GLU A 254 7.05 -11.60 23.83
N THR A 255 7.41 -10.49 24.47
CA THR A 255 7.64 -10.47 25.92
C THR A 255 6.53 -9.79 26.70
N LYS A 256 5.70 -8.97 26.03
CA LYS A 256 4.57 -8.29 26.68
C LYS A 256 3.25 -9.01 26.40
N PRO A 257 2.36 -9.16 27.42
CA PRO A 257 1.03 -9.76 27.23
C PRO A 257 0.19 -9.07 26.13
N GLN A 258 0.34 -7.75 25.99
CA GLN A 258 -0.35 -6.98 24.95
C GLN A 258 0.11 -7.34 23.53
N ALA A 259 1.40 -7.59 23.34
CA ALA A 259 1.96 -8.04 22.06
C ALA A 259 1.43 -9.44 21.70
N ILE A 260 1.33 -10.34 22.68
CA ILE A 260 0.78 -11.69 22.49
C ILE A 260 -0.70 -11.63 22.08
N ILE A 261 -1.50 -10.79 22.73
CA ILE A 261 -2.93 -10.62 22.40
C ILE A 261 -3.07 -10.04 20.98
N SER A 262 -2.27 -9.03 20.65
CA SER A 262 -2.28 -8.41 19.32
C SER A 262 -1.93 -9.41 18.21
N SER A 263 -0.96 -10.31 18.44
CA SER A 263 -0.57 -11.33 17.46
C SER A 263 -1.61 -12.43 17.33
N ILE A 264 -2.26 -12.85 18.44
CA ILE A 264 -3.36 -13.83 18.41
C ILE A 264 -4.56 -13.26 17.64
N LEU A 265 -4.99 -12.03 17.97
CA LEU A 265 -6.06 -11.34 17.26
C LEU A 265 -5.71 -11.15 15.78
N GLY A 266 -4.43 -10.84 15.49
CA GLY A 266 -3.93 -10.71 14.14
C GLY A 266 -4.06 -12.00 13.32
N ARG A 267 -3.69 -13.14 13.88
CA ARG A 267 -3.85 -14.44 13.23
C ARG A 267 -5.32 -14.82 13.01
N TRP A 268 -6.19 -14.50 13.97
CA TRP A 268 -7.63 -14.72 13.82
C TRP A 268 -8.24 -13.83 12.72
N ALA A 269 -7.75 -12.59 12.57
CA ALA A 269 -8.24 -11.65 11.56
C ALA A 269 -7.91 -12.09 10.12
N VAL A 270 -6.80 -12.80 9.91
CA VAL A 270 -6.37 -13.25 8.56
C VAL A 270 -6.99 -14.60 8.18
N ASN A 271 -7.37 -15.44 9.14
CA ASN A 271 -7.97 -16.74 8.87
C ASN A 271 -9.42 -16.56 8.40
N PHE A 272 -9.79 -17.16 7.26
CA PHE A 272 -11.11 -17.03 6.64
C PHE A 272 -12.27 -17.36 7.61
N TRP A 273 -12.18 -18.45 8.37
CA TRP A 273 -13.25 -18.88 9.27
C TRP A 273 -13.44 -18.01 10.51
N THR A 274 -12.39 -17.38 11.00
CA THR A 274 -12.44 -16.48 12.17
C THR A 274 -12.46 -15.01 11.77
N GLY A 275 -11.85 -14.66 10.65
CA GLY A 275 -11.75 -13.29 10.15
C GLY A 275 -13.09 -12.74 9.64
N ILE A 276 -13.92 -13.57 8.97
CA ILE A 276 -15.25 -13.13 8.52
C ILE A 276 -16.18 -12.78 9.69
N PRO A 277 -16.38 -13.62 10.71
CA PRO A 277 -17.14 -13.23 11.91
C PRO A 277 -16.56 -11.99 12.61
N MET A 278 -15.24 -11.88 12.69
CA MET A 278 -14.56 -10.72 13.27
C MET A 278 -14.84 -9.44 12.46
N LEU A 279 -14.83 -9.53 11.12
CA LEU A 279 -15.18 -8.43 10.23
C LEU A 279 -16.61 -7.92 10.51
N PHE A 280 -17.59 -8.84 10.56
CA PHE A 280 -18.97 -8.46 10.88
C PHE A 280 -19.09 -7.84 12.28
N GLY A 281 -18.34 -8.34 13.27
CA GLY A 281 -18.27 -7.75 14.60
C GLY A 281 -17.74 -6.31 14.59
N VAL A 282 -16.64 -6.07 13.88
CA VAL A 282 -16.04 -4.74 13.73
C VAL A 282 -16.99 -3.79 12.99
N LEU A 283 -17.59 -4.23 11.88
CA LEU A 283 -18.57 -3.42 11.14
C LEU A 283 -19.79 -3.08 12.00
N TYR A 284 -20.26 -4.02 12.81
CA TYR A 284 -21.37 -3.78 13.75
C TYR A 284 -20.99 -2.75 14.83
N LEU A 285 -19.78 -2.81 15.38
CA LEU A 285 -19.28 -1.81 16.33
C LEU A 285 -19.18 -0.42 15.70
N ILE A 286 -18.68 -0.34 14.44
CA ILE A 286 -18.65 0.92 13.68
C ILE A 286 -20.05 1.47 13.47
N TYR A 287 -21.00 0.61 13.10
CA TYR A 287 -22.41 1.00 12.95
C TYR A 287 -23.00 1.53 14.26
N LEU A 288 -22.75 0.88 15.39
CA LEU A 288 -23.23 1.36 16.68
C LEU A 288 -22.61 2.71 17.06
N PHE A 289 -21.31 2.86 16.88
CA PHE A 289 -20.60 4.09 17.25
C PHE A 289 -20.95 5.25 16.30
N VAL A 290 -20.70 5.07 15.00
CA VAL A 290 -20.86 6.15 14.00
C VAL A 290 -22.34 6.33 13.65
N GLY A 291 -23.05 5.24 13.36
CA GLY A 291 -24.42 5.30 12.85
C GLY A 291 -25.43 5.66 13.94
N ARG A 292 -25.40 4.98 15.09
CA ARG A 292 -26.39 5.20 16.13
C ARG A 292 -26.00 6.33 17.09
N TRP A 293 -24.81 6.27 17.68
CA TRP A 293 -24.44 7.23 18.72
C TRP A 293 -24.05 8.60 18.13
N VAL A 294 -23.19 8.65 17.10
CA VAL A 294 -22.78 9.94 16.52
C VAL A 294 -23.88 10.51 15.62
N ALA A 295 -24.29 9.78 14.59
CA ALA A 295 -25.29 10.28 13.63
C ALA A 295 -26.69 10.40 14.24
N GLY A 296 -27.06 9.52 15.20
CA GLY A 296 -28.33 9.59 15.90
C GLY A 296 -28.35 10.61 17.03
N ASP A 297 -27.55 10.36 18.07
CA ASP A 297 -27.65 11.13 19.32
C ASP A 297 -26.85 12.43 19.27
N LEU A 298 -25.56 12.38 18.92
CA LEU A 298 -24.66 13.54 18.94
C LEU A 298 -25.07 14.59 17.91
N VAL A 299 -25.34 14.19 16.67
CA VAL A 299 -25.78 15.09 15.60
C VAL A 299 -27.13 15.72 15.93
N ASN A 300 -28.09 14.98 16.44
CA ASN A 300 -29.36 15.54 16.90
C ASN A 300 -29.19 16.63 17.97
N ILE A 301 -28.22 16.45 18.88
CA ILE A 301 -27.95 17.46 19.91
C ILE A 301 -27.28 18.69 19.27
N THR A 302 -26.25 18.50 18.47
CA THR A 302 -25.53 19.63 17.85
C THR A 302 -26.40 20.40 16.88
N GLU A 303 -27.17 19.74 16.03
CA GLU A 303 -28.08 20.39 15.08
C GLU A 303 -29.23 21.13 15.79
N LYS A 304 -29.94 20.49 16.72
CA LYS A 304 -31.09 21.13 17.40
C LYS A 304 -30.68 22.25 18.33
N TYR A 305 -29.61 22.07 19.14
CA TYR A 305 -29.23 23.07 20.14
C TYR A 305 -28.30 24.14 19.58
N LEU A 306 -27.18 23.71 18.91
CA LEU A 306 -26.22 24.67 18.39
C LEU A 306 -26.68 25.26 17.06
N GLY A 307 -27.24 24.47 16.17
CA GLY A 307 -27.74 24.93 14.87
C GLY A 307 -29.02 25.74 15.00
N HIS A 308 -30.15 25.09 15.27
CA HIS A 308 -31.45 25.76 15.22
C HIS A 308 -31.76 26.69 16.39
N LYS A 309 -31.30 26.42 17.64
CA LYS A 309 -31.59 27.28 18.79
C LYS A 309 -30.60 28.41 19.02
N MET A 310 -29.33 28.24 18.66
CA MET A 310 -28.29 29.27 18.88
C MET A 310 -27.87 29.97 17.58
N TRP A 311 -27.44 29.22 16.59
CA TRP A 311 -26.87 29.80 15.37
C TRP A 311 -27.92 30.52 14.50
N GLU A 312 -29.03 29.88 14.15
CA GLU A 312 -30.01 30.46 13.25
C GLU A 312 -30.66 31.74 13.81
N PRO A 313 -31.12 31.81 15.07
CA PRO A 313 -31.63 33.04 15.61
C PRO A 313 -30.62 34.16 15.69
N TRP A 314 -29.38 33.82 16.05
CA TRP A 314 -28.29 34.79 16.13
C TRP A 314 -27.97 35.39 14.75
N ILE A 315 -27.79 34.59 13.73
CA ILE A 315 -27.46 35.07 12.37
C ILE A 315 -28.63 35.84 11.75
N ARG A 316 -29.90 35.40 12.02
CA ARG A 316 -31.07 36.18 11.60
C ARG A 316 -31.13 37.55 12.25
N GLY A 317 -30.81 37.65 13.54
CA GLY A 317 -30.72 38.91 14.24
C GLY A 317 -29.66 39.86 13.67
N VAL A 318 -28.48 39.34 13.37
CA VAL A 318 -27.39 40.10 12.74
C VAL A 318 -27.80 40.60 11.35
N ILE A 319 -28.30 39.74 10.48
CA ILE A 319 -28.63 40.10 9.11
C ILE A 319 -29.85 41.04 9.05
N SER A 320 -30.83 40.88 9.94
CA SER A 320 -32.01 41.76 10.00
C SER A 320 -31.65 43.22 10.32
N SER A 321 -30.52 43.47 10.97
CA SER A 321 -30.02 44.82 11.24
C SER A 321 -29.48 45.51 10.00
N PHE A 322 -29.10 44.79 8.96
CA PHE A 322 -28.51 45.33 7.73
C PHE A 322 -29.44 45.21 6.50
N ILE A 323 -30.22 44.14 6.42
CA ILE A 323 -31.02 43.83 5.23
C ILE A 323 -32.44 43.43 5.70
N ARG A 324 -33.46 43.92 5.02
CA ARG A 324 -34.87 43.48 5.27
C ARG A 324 -34.98 41.99 4.89
N LEU A 325 -35.49 41.16 5.81
CA LEU A 325 -35.64 39.73 5.63
C LEU A 325 -36.57 39.33 4.46
N ASP A 326 -37.54 40.23 4.14
CA ASP A 326 -38.47 40.01 3.02
C ASP A 326 -37.86 40.34 1.65
N PHE A 327 -36.67 40.91 1.60
CA PHE A 327 -35.98 41.18 0.35
C PHE A 327 -35.24 39.94 -0.13
N TRP A 328 -35.08 39.79 -1.45
CA TRP A 328 -34.49 38.58 -2.04
C TRP A 328 -33.10 38.22 -1.47
N LEU A 329 -32.28 39.22 -1.15
CA LEU A 329 -30.99 39.00 -0.48
C LEU A 329 -31.17 38.48 0.96
N GLY A 330 -32.15 38.98 1.71
CA GLY A 330 -32.47 38.46 3.05
C GLY A 330 -32.90 36.98 3.00
N ILE A 331 -33.73 36.63 2.03
CA ILE A 331 -34.16 35.24 1.81
C ILE A 331 -32.99 34.36 1.39
N LEU A 332 -32.10 34.86 0.51
CA LEU A 332 -30.92 34.10 0.07
C LEU A 332 -29.95 33.81 1.22
N PHE A 333 -29.69 34.77 2.10
CA PHE A 333 -28.73 34.56 3.19
C PHE A 333 -29.33 33.86 4.39
N VAL A 334 -30.54 34.16 4.80
CA VAL A 334 -31.11 33.77 6.11
C VAL A 334 -32.53 33.22 6.00
N GLY A 335 -33.01 32.96 4.77
CA GLY A 335 -34.29 32.30 4.54
C GLY A 335 -34.30 30.86 5.08
N GLU A 336 -35.40 30.16 4.89
CA GLU A 336 -35.56 28.76 5.32
C GLU A 336 -34.48 27.86 4.73
N PHE A 337 -34.06 28.11 3.46
CA PHE A 337 -32.96 27.45 2.76
C PHE A 337 -31.76 28.40 2.53
N GLY A 338 -31.54 29.34 3.45
CA GLY A 338 -30.51 30.36 3.30
C GLY A 338 -29.09 29.82 3.46
N ILE A 339 -28.13 30.47 2.79
CA ILE A 339 -26.73 30.08 2.81
C ILE A 339 -26.15 30.11 4.23
N LEU A 340 -26.47 31.13 5.03
CA LEU A 340 -25.96 31.29 6.39
C LEU A 340 -26.80 30.56 7.44
N SER A 341 -28.07 30.29 7.18
CA SER A 341 -28.90 29.49 8.07
C SER A 341 -28.68 28.01 7.82
N MET A 342 -29.34 27.44 6.82
CA MET A 342 -29.37 26.01 6.57
C MET A 342 -27.99 25.44 6.24
N THR A 343 -27.24 26.06 5.27
CA THR A 343 -25.96 25.49 4.84
C THR A 343 -24.93 25.41 5.96
N VAL A 344 -24.84 26.48 6.79
CA VAL A 344 -23.90 26.49 7.91
C VAL A 344 -24.34 25.51 8.99
N THR A 345 -25.65 25.42 9.28
CA THR A 345 -26.20 24.47 10.24
C THR A 345 -25.87 23.03 9.83
N TYR A 346 -26.11 22.65 8.59
CA TYR A 346 -25.81 21.30 8.11
C TYR A 346 -24.29 21.02 8.01
N LEU A 347 -23.51 22.00 7.57
CA LEU A 347 -22.06 21.80 7.40
C LEU A 347 -21.33 21.65 8.74
N LEU A 348 -21.62 22.56 9.72
CA LEU A 348 -20.89 22.58 10.99
C LEU A 348 -21.49 21.67 12.05
N PHE A 349 -22.82 21.55 12.12
CA PHE A 349 -23.46 20.85 13.22
C PHE A 349 -23.96 19.44 12.88
N LEU A 350 -24.04 19.11 11.58
CA LEU A 350 -24.38 17.75 11.13
C LEU A 350 -23.15 17.07 10.50
N LEU A 351 -22.58 17.67 9.46
CA LEU A 351 -21.54 17.01 8.67
C LEU A 351 -20.20 16.91 9.42
N LEU A 352 -19.78 17.98 10.10
CA LEU A 352 -18.49 18.02 10.78
C LEU A 352 -18.35 16.95 11.87
N PRO A 353 -19.29 16.80 12.83
CA PRO A 353 -19.21 15.73 13.84
C PRO A 353 -19.20 14.34 13.24
N LEU A 354 -19.99 14.10 12.19
CA LEU A 354 -20.06 12.81 11.50
C LEU A 354 -18.75 12.47 10.83
N VAL A 355 -18.16 13.41 10.11
CA VAL A 355 -16.88 13.24 9.42
C VAL A 355 -15.73 13.03 10.42
N MET A 356 -15.71 13.81 11.51
CA MET A 356 -14.69 13.63 12.57
C MET A 356 -14.76 12.24 13.20
N ALA A 357 -15.96 11.75 13.53
CA ALA A 357 -16.14 10.42 14.11
C ALA A 357 -15.70 9.32 13.13
N PHE A 358 -16.03 9.47 11.85
CA PHE A 358 -15.63 8.54 10.82
C PHE A 358 -14.09 8.47 10.68
N TYR A 359 -13.41 9.63 10.62
CA TYR A 359 -11.96 9.67 10.55
C TYR A 359 -11.28 9.11 11.81
N LEU A 360 -11.86 9.35 12.99
CA LEU A 360 -11.35 8.76 14.22
C LEU A 360 -11.37 7.24 14.18
N VAL A 361 -12.49 6.66 13.73
CA VAL A 361 -12.62 5.20 13.58
C VAL A 361 -11.65 4.67 12.53
N LEU A 362 -11.51 5.37 11.40
CA LEU A 362 -10.58 4.98 10.35
C LEU A 362 -9.14 4.98 10.84
N SER A 363 -8.69 6.06 11.51
CA SER A 363 -7.36 6.16 12.09
C SER A 363 -7.11 5.02 13.10
N LEU A 364 -8.11 4.71 13.93
CA LEU A 364 -8.00 3.60 14.88
C LEU A 364 -7.86 2.23 14.16
N MET A 365 -8.57 2.01 13.07
CA MET A 365 -8.45 0.78 12.27
C MET A 365 -7.09 0.69 11.57
N GLU A 366 -6.56 1.81 11.08
CA GLU A 366 -5.24 1.90 10.45
C GLU A 366 -4.14 1.66 11.48
N ASP A 367 -4.14 2.39 12.59
CA ASP A 367 -3.14 2.31 13.66
C ASP A 367 -3.13 0.92 14.35
N SER A 368 -4.27 0.25 14.43
CA SER A 368 -4.36 -1.13 14.94
C SER A 368 -3.78 -2.18 14.00
N GLY A 369 -3.44 -1.80 12.75
CA GLY A 369 -3.00 -2.73 11.71
C GLY A 369 -4.12 -3.67 11.23
N TYR A 370 -5.38 -3.35 11.50
CA TYR A 370 -6.52 -4.18 11.07
C TYR A 370 -6.78 -4.08 9.57
N LEU A 371 -6.62 -2.88 8.96
CA LEU A 371 -6.85 -2.67 7.53
C LEU A 371 -5.97 -3.55 6.63
N PRO A 372 -4.62 -3.67 6.84
CA PRO A 372 -3.79 -4.59 6.05
C PRO A 372 -4.21 -6.06 6.18
N ARG A 373 -4.64 -6.48 7.38
CA ARG A 373 -5.11 -7.86 7.62
C ARG A 373 -6.43 -8.13 6.91
N LEU A 374 -7.32 -7.15 6.90
CA LEU A 374 -8.56 -7.21 6.16
C LEU A 374 -8.30 -7.28 4.65
N ALA A 375 -7.33 -6.50 4.15
CA ALA A 375 -6.90 -6.56 2.75
C ALA A 375 -6.49 -7.98 2.35
N THR A 376 -5.67 -8.67 3.16
CA THR A 376 -5.27 -10.06 2.88
C THR A 376 -6.42 -11.06 2.96
N LEU A 377 -7.41 -10.84 3.84
CA LEU A 377 -8.59 -11.70 3.95
C LEU A 377 -9.47 -11.65 2.69
N VAL A 378 -9.63 -10.46 2.10
CA VAL A 378 -10.56 -10.22 0.97
C VAL A 378 -9.87 -10.29 -0.38
N ASP A 379 -8.54 -10.32 -0.42
CA ASP A 379 -7.70 -10.28 -1.63
C ASP A 379 -8.17 -11.29 -2.68
N ARG A 380 -8.41 -12.54 -2.27
CA ARG A 380 -8.88 -13.60 -3.17
C ARG A 380 -10.22 -13.27 -3.85
N SER A 381 -11.12 -12.60 -3.13
CA SER A 381 -12.43 -12.21 -3.67
C SER A 381 -12.34 -11.00 -4.59
N LEU A 382 -11.45 -10.05 -4.26
CA LEU A 382 -11.22 -8.86 -5.07
C LEU A 382 -10.47 -9.17 -6.37
N ASN A 383 -9.53 -10.10 -6.33
CA ASN A 383 -8.83 -10.56 -7.53
C ASN A 383 -9.79 -11.13 -8.59
N ALA A 384 -10.89 -11.76 -8.17
CA ALA A 384 -11.91 -12.26 -9.10
C ALA A 384 -12.63 -11.16 -9.91
N ILE A 385 -12.63 -9.92 -9.41
CA ILE A 385 -13.22 -8.74 -10.09
C ILE A 385 -12.16 -7.76 -10.62
N GLY A 386 -10.88 -8.19 -10.65
CA GLY A 386 -9.78 -7.42 -11.22
C GLY A 386 -9.19 -6.33 -10.32
N LEU A 387 -9.38 -6.47 -9.00
CA LEU A 387 -8.81 -5.61 -7.98
C LEU A 387 -7.87 -6.40 -7.07
N ASN A 388 -6.79 -5.80 -6.59
CA ASN A 388 -5.94 -6.41 -5.57
C ASN A 388 -6.49 -6.14 -4.15
N GLY A 389 -5.92 -6.81 -3.14
CA GLY A 389 -6.35 -6.66 -1.75
C GLY A 389 -6.23 -5.23 -1.19
N SER A 390 -5.34 -4.40 -1.74
CA SER A 390 -5.20 -3.00 -1.32
C SER A 390 -6.43 -2.15 -1.69
N ALA A 391 -7.20 -2.56 -2.71
CA ALA A 391 -8.46 -1.90 -3.09
C ALA A 391 -9.55 -2.01 -2.01
N VAL A 392 -9.39 -2.90 -1.03
CA VAL A 392 -10.32 -3.00 0.10
C VAL A 392 -10.38 -1.70 0.90
N ILE A 393 -9.26 -0.99 1.01
CA ILE A 393 -9.19 0.27 1.76
C ILE A 393 -10.12 1.33 1.16
N PRO A 394 -9.98 1.74 -0.11
CA PRO A 394 -10.93 2.67 -0.71
C PRO A 394 -12.38 2.13 -0.74
N LEU A 395 -12.60 0.82 -0.93
CA LEU A 395 -13.96 0.27 -0.94
C LEU A 395 -14.66 0.39 0.42
N ILE A 396 -13.97 0.12 1.53
CA ILE A 396 -14.52 0.30 2.88
C ILE A 396 -14.77 1.78 3.17
N LEU A 397 -13.82 2.66 2.80
CA LEU A 397 -14.00 4.10 2.93
C LEU A 397 -15.22 4.62 2.17
N GLY A 398 -15.54 3.99 1.04
CA GLY A 398 -16.70 4.31 0.21
C GLY A 398 -18.03 4.22 0.95
N PHE A 399 -18.20 3.26 1.85
CA PHE A 399 -19.40 3.16 2.71
C PHE A 399 -19.56 4.35 3.67
N GLY A 400 -18.46 5.04 3.99
CA GLY A 400 -18.50 6.30 4.75
C GLY A 400 -18.66 7.51 3.83
N CYS A 401 -17.66 7.73 2.98
CA CYS A 401 -17.59 8.89 2.09
C CYS A 401 -16.94 8.51 0.75
N VAL A 402 -17.74 8.43 -0.30
CA VAL A 402 -17.27 8.08 -1.66
C VAL A 402 -16.21 9.07 -2.19
N THR A 403 -16.32 10.35 -1.86
CA THR A 403 -15.32 11.36 -2.27
C THR A 403 -13.94 11.04 -1.71
N MET A 404 -13.85 10.72 -0.41
CA MET A 404 -12.58 10.35 0.22
C MET A 404 -12.06 9.01 -0.29
N ALA A 405 -12.96 8.05 -0.47
CA ALA A 405 -12.63 6.76 -1.07
C ALA A 405 -12.03 6.93 -2.49
N THR A 406 -12.60 7.81 -3.31
CA THR A 406 -12.07 8.11 -4.65
C THR A 406 -10.67 8.75 -4.58
N ILE A 407 -10.40 9.59 -3.60
CA ILE A 407 -9.05 10.15 -3.40
C ILE A 407 -8.06 9.06 -3.03
N THR A 408 -8.45 8.12 -2.15
CA THR A 408 -7.58 7.02 -1.72
C THR A 408 -7.33 5.97 -2.82
N THR A 409 -8.13 5.91 -3.90
CA THR A 409 -7.81 5.05 -5.05
C THR A 409 -6.48 5.40 -5.72
N ARG A 410 -5.95 6.61 -5.49
CA ARG A 410 -4.61 7.00 -5.98
C ARG A 410 -3.48 6.15 -5.40
N LEU A 411 -3.71 5.48 -4.27
CA LEU A 411 -2.76 4.56 -3.65
C LEU A 411 -2.68 3.18 -4.35
N LEU A 412 -3.61 2.90 -5.28
CA LEU A 412 -3.59 1.66 -6.06
C LEU A 412 -2.49 1.69 -7.12
N GLY A 413 -1.86 0.54 -7.35
CA GLY A 413 -0.65 0.42 -8.14
C GLY A 413 -0.83 0.66 -9.65
N SER A 414 -2.03 0.42 -10.22
CA SER A 414 -2.26 0.55 -11.66
C SER A 414 -3.42 1.48 -11.99
N GLU A 415 -3.35 2.18 -13.11
CA GLU A 415 -4.45 3.03 -13.63
C GLU A 415 -5.72 2.21 -13.91
N ARG A 416 -5.55 0.95 -14.29
CA ARG A 416 -6.63 0.00 -14.46
C ARG A 416 -7.39 -0.24 -13.15
N GLU A 417 -6.68 -0.57 -12.07
CA GLU A 417 -7.28 -0.76 -10.74
C GLU A 417 -7.95 0.51 -10.22
N LYS A 418 -7.31 1.68 -10.42
CA LYS A 418 -7.90 2.97 -10.06
C LYS A 418 -9.24 3.21 -10.76
N THR A 419 -9.29 2.92 -12.06
CA THR A 419 -10.51 3.09 -12.87
C THR A 419 -11.60 2.12 -12.42
N ILE A 420 -11.28 0.84 -12.20
CA ILE A 420 -12.24 -0.17 -11.73
C ILE A 420 -12.77 0.21 -10.35
N ALA A 421 -11.87 0.51 -9.40
CA ALA A 421 -12.25 0.88 -8.04
C ALA A 421 -13.09 2.14 -7.99
N THR A 422 -12.72 3.20 -8.73
CA THR A 422 -13.49 4.45 -8.79
C THR A 422 -14.88 4.23 -9.38
N THR A 423 -14.99 3.41 -10.42
CA THR A 423 -16.29 3.12 -11.06
C THR A 423 -17.18 2.31 -10.11
N ILE A 424 -16.65 1.32 -9.41
CA ILE A 424 -17.37 0.54 -8.41
C ILE A 424 -17.85 1.44 -7.27
N LEU A 425 -16.98 2.31 -6.76
CA LEU A 425 -17.31 3.25 -5.69
C LEU A 425 -18.47 4.17 -6.05
N GLN A 426 -18.49 4.69 -7.28
CA GLN A 426 -19.53 5.64 -7.70
C GLN A 426 -20.84 4.99 -8.09
N LEU A 427 -20.81 3.75 -8.61
CA LEU A 427 -22.00 3.07 -9.11
C LEU A 427 -22.65 2.12 -8.09
N ALA A 428 -21.85 1.41 -7.32
CA ALA A 428 -22.33 0.28 -6.53
C ALA A 428 -22.30 0.51 -5.01
N ILE A 429 -21.45 1.43 -4.52
CA ILE A 429 -21.27 1.62 -3.07
C ILE A 429 -22.02 2.88 -2.61
N PRO A 430 -23.15 2.73 -1.90
CA PRO A 430 -23.84 3.87 -1.34
C PRO A 430 -23.06 4.43 -0.14
N CYS A 431 -22.94 5.76 -0.04
CA CYS A 431 -22.35 6.40 1.14
C CYS A 431 -23.27 6.31 2.36
N SER A 432 -22.76 6.64 3.54
CA SER A 432 -23.54 6.55 4.80
C SER A 432 -24.85 7.32 4.76
N ALA A 433 -24.88 8.51 4.15
CA ALA A 433 -26.09 9.30 3.99
C ALA A 433 -27.12 8.61 3.07
N GLN A 434 -26.65 8.04 1.95
CA GLN A 434 -27.52 7.29 1.04
C GLN A 434 -28.07 6.03 1.73
N ILE A 435 -27.23 5.29 2.49
CA ILE A 435 -27.67 4.11 3.24
C ILE A 435 -28.77 4.48 4.22
N ALA A 436 -28.65 5.61 4.93
CA ALA A 436 -29.67 6.06 5.88
C ALA A 436 -31.03 6.33 5.18
N VAL A 437 -31.00 7.03 4.05
CA VAL A 437 -32.23 7.31 3.25
C VAL A 437 -32.81 6.01 2.69
N ILE A 438 -31.99 5.14 2.13
CA ILE A 438 -32.41 3.84 1.59
C ILE A 438 -33.03 2.98 2.68
N ALA A 439 -32.39 2.91 3.86
CA ALA A 439 -32.90 2.15 4.99
C ALA A 439 -34.26 2.70 5.49
N ALA A 440 -34.42 4.03 5.55
CA ALA A 440 -35.71 4.65 5.93
C ALA A 440 -36.81 4.34 4.91
N LEU A 441 -36.52 4.39 3.62
CA LEU A 441 -37.47 4.07 2.56
C LEU A 441 -37.85 2.58 2.56
N LEU A 442 -36.85 1.70 2.70
CA LEU A 442 -37.05 0.24 2.68
C LEU A 442 -37.69 -0.29 3.98
N ALA A 443 -37.56 0.43 5.10
CA ALA A 443 -38.22 0.05 6.36
C ALA A 443 -39.75 0.01 6.20
N GLY A 444 -40.33 0.88 5.36
CA GLY A 444 -41.77 0.86 5.02
C GLY A 444 -42.17 -0.24 4.04
N ALA A 445 -41.23 -0.77 3.25
CA ALA A 445 -41.47 -1.78 2.21
C ALA A 445 -41.27 -3.24 2.70
N GLY A 446 -40.71 -3.42 3.91
CA GLY A 446 -40.53 -4.72 4.57
C GLY A 446 -39.20 -5.41 4.25
N PHE A 447 -38.92 -6.52 4.96
CA PHE A 447 -37.68 -7.26 4.95
C PHE A 447 -37.28 -7.79 3.55
N LEU A 448 -38.26 -8.20 2.75
CA LEU A 448 -38.05 -8.71 1.41
C LEU A 448 -37.43 -7.64 0.47
N ALA A 449 -37.88 -6.38 0.61
CA ALA A 449 -37.36 -5.27 -0.16
C ALA A 449 -35.87 -4.98 0.17
N MET A 450 -35.50 -5.07 1.45
CA MET A 450 -34.10 -4.96 1.87
C MET A 450 -33.20 -6.04 1.24
N ILE A 451 -33.67 -7.28 1.26
CA ILE A 451 -32.92 -8.41 0.64
C ILE A 451 -32.78 -8.18 -0.88
N THR A 452 -33.88 -7.85 -1.55
CA THR A 452 -33.87 -7.61 -3.00
C THR A 452 -32.91 -6.49 -3.37
N TYR A 453 -32.95 -5.37 -2.64
CA TYR A 453 -32.01 -4.25 -2.84
C TYR A 453 -30.54 -4.69 -2.64
N SER A 454 -30.23 -5.40 -1.55
CA SER A 454 -28.87 -5.85 -1.25
C SER A 454 -28.34 -6.81 -2.32
N ILE A 455 -29.16 -7.74 -2.79
CA ILE A 455 -28.80 -8.67 -3.87
C ILE A 455 -28.57 -7.91 -5.18
N THR A 456 -29.43 -6.95 -5.50
CA THR A 456 -29.30 -6.15 -6.73
C THR A 456 -28.00 -5.36 -6.73
N ILE A 457 -27.67 -4.67 -5.64
CA ILE A 457 -26.40 -3.93 -5.51
C ILE A 457 -25.20 -4.87 -5.62
N PHE A 458 -25.24 -6.05 -4.98
CA PHE A 458 -24.18 -7.04 -5.08
C PHE A 458 -24.00 -7.55 -6.52
N ILE A 459 -25.09 -7.82 -7.24
CA ILE A 459 -25.03 -8.22 -8.66
C ILE A 459 -24.43 -7.11 -9.52
N VAL A 460 -24.84 -5.85 -9.31
CA VAL A 460 -24.29 -4.69 -10.01
C VAL A 460 -22.78 -4.56 -9.77
N LEU A 461 -22.34 -4.69 -8.51
CA LEU A 461 -20.92 -4.63 -8.15
C LEU A 461 -20.10 -5.69 -8.90
N VAL A 462 -20.56 -6.94 -8.85
CA VAL A 462 -19.87 -8.07 -9.52
C VAL A 462 -19.90 -7.90 -11.04
N ALA A 463 -21.03 -7.49 -11.60
CA ALA A 463 -21.18 -7.29 -13.05
C ALA A 463 -20.27 -6.15 -13.54
N VAL A 464 -20.29 -5.00 -12.90
CA VAL A 464 -19.45 -3.85 -13.27
C VAL A 464 -17.97 -4.20 -13.13
N GLY A 465 -17.55 -4.81 -12.02
CA GLY A 465 -16.17 -5.24 -11.82
C GLY A 465 -15.71 -6.22 -12.90
N THR A 466 -16.52 -7.25 -13.19
CA THR A 466 -16.20 -8.26 -14.21
C THR A 466 -16.14 -7.69 -15.62
N ILE A 467 -17.08 -6.81 -15.97
CA ILE A 467 -17.13 -6.16 -17.30
C ILE A 467 -15.88 -5.28 -17.48
N LEU A 468 -15.57 -4.43 -16.49
CA LEU A 468 -14.40 -3.56 -16.55
C LEU A 468 -13.09 -4.36 -16.56
N HIS A 469 -13.01 -5.45 -15.78
CA HIS A 469 -11.86 -6.34 -15.80
C HIS A 469 -11.59 -6.94 -17.20
N ARG A 470 -12.63 -7.20 -17.99
CA ARG A 470 -12.51 -7.74 -19.36
C ARG A 470 -12.29 -6.66 -20.43
N LEU A 471 -12.79 -5.45 -20.21
CA LEU A 471 -12.71 -4.36 -21.20
C LEU A 471 -11.43 -3.54 -21.08
N LEU A 472 -10.87 -3.42 -19.86
CA LEU A 472 -9.63 -2.67 -19.63
C LEU A 472 -8.43 -3.62 -19.79
N PRO A 473 -7.46 -3.24 -20.64
CA PRO A 473 -6.24 -4.03 -20.86
C PRO A 473 -5.34 -4.10 -19.62
#